data_714305b73556b34f0b0b5e7d1bc59910
#
_entry.id   714305b73556b34f0b0b5e7d1bc59910
#
_cell.length_a   1.000
_cell.length_b   1.000
_cell.length_c   1.000
_cell.angle_alpha   90.00
_cell.angle_beta   90.00
_cell.angle_gamma   90.00
#
_symmetry.space_group_name_H-M   'P 1'
#
loop_
_entity.id
_entity.type
_entity.pdbx_description
1 polymer ?
#
loop_
_entity_poly.entity_id
_entity_poly.type
_entity_poly.pdbx_seq_one_letter_code
_entity_poly.pdbx_strand_id
1 'polypeptide(L)'
;STPKPSSAASDVYKRQMYLRGPGRANEHTAPHVVAGHDVIVELAGQGELSADAGLDLANALDLPSKLFGTEVTVPVYDVDEETGERFATGERRDAHVWHCSLSVKAEEGELSDEQWSAIATDFVREMGFVDEEGERSCRWVAIRHGLSTAGNDHVHIAVNLVREDGTKADTHRDYVRAQKIAGELEVKYGLDVLESRQQNARTLSANKPAETARAAREGEAYTQRDELRRRLRTVAANSDSEKEFIAAARNARVIVRPRYEKGGTDRVVGYTAAMIPTKADEKPVWYAPSKLDRSLGLPQLRSGWEHTNASELAAVDAWKGAGRAARVRGFDAPEKVKAAPVSEIAMARVAGHDTEAVRPGESAPVFSAEAAAADLSGVYAHASMALERGTPGPLAAASDEFARVAQGQRGSAVPMRRALDAGYQMRLMARGAGTDSREGWIAVMRQMNRVAKRIATVQHERGAADNAAALRSSAEAALKAVQERMQRTTGQSVTGVPGSTIGARPVSYTH
;
A
#
# COMPACT_ATOMS: atom_id res chain seq x y z
N SER A 1 5.50 44.41 24.80
CA SER A 1 4.94 43.31 23.93
C SER A 1 6.11 42.62 23.26
N THR A 2 6.42 41.41 23.71
CA THR A 2 7.37 40.50 23.07
C THR A 2 6.83 40.08 21.70
N PRO A 3 7.60 40.19 20.61
CA PRO A 3 7.16 39.75 19.30
C PRO A 3 6.92 38.22 19.31
N LYS A 4 5.75 37.75 18.88
CA LYS A 4 5.50 36.36 18.63
C LYS A 4 6.48 35.90 17.54
N PRO A 5 7.21 34.77 17.72
CA PRO A 5 8.04 34.22 16.66
C PRO A 5 7.16 33.89 15.45
N SER A 6 7.65 34.20 14.25
CA SER A 6 6.96 33.84 13.00
C SER A 6 6.69 32.35 12.97
N SER A 7 5.61 31.89 12.30
CA SER A 7 5.24 30.47 12.23
C SER A 7 6.36 29.59 11.67
N ALA A 8 7.22 30.11 10.81
CA ALA A 8 8.39 29.46 10.24
C ALA A 8 9.49 29.19 11.28
N ALA A 9 9.83 30.15 12.11
CA ALA A 9 10.78 29.97 13.23
C ALA A 9 10.27 28.93 14.23
N SER A 10 8.94 28.81 14.40
CA SER A 10 8.30 27.80 15.23
C SER A 10 8.49 26.38 14.72
N ASP A 11 8.51 26.16 13.41
CA ASP A 11 8.63 24.79 12.84
C ASP A 11 10.08 24.29 12.84
N VAL A 12 11.06 25.18 12.61
CA VAL A 12 12.48 24.87 12.78
C VAL A 12 12.79 24.58 14.24
N TYR A 13 12.32 25.44 15.15
CA TYR A 13 12.47 25.25 16.60
C TYR A 13 11.81 23.94 17.08
N LYS A 14 10.62 23.60 16.59
CA LYS A 14 9.95 22.34 16.93
C LYS A 14 10.73 21.11 16.46
N ARG A 15 11.33 21.14 15.27
CA ARG A 15 12.18 20.05 14.76
C ARG A 15 13.45 19.90 15.58
N GLN A 16 14.09 21.00 15.94
CA GLN A 16 15.27 21.00 16.80
C GLN A 16 14.94 20.51 18.21
N MET A 17 13.78 20.91 18.77
CA MET A 17 13.28 20.39 20.04
C MET A 17 12.93 18.91 19.99
N TYR A 18 12.46 18.40 18.83
CA TYR A 18 12.21 16.96 18.63
C TYR A 18 13.51 16.15 18.64
N LEU A 19 14.57 16.66 18.03
CA LEU A 19 15.89 15.99 17.99
C LEU A 19 16.51 15.82 19.38
N ARG A 20 16.11 16.65 20.34
CA ARG A 20 16.64 16.69 21.71
C ARG A 20 15.69 16.13 22.77
N GLY A 21 14.39 16.29 22.56
CA GLY A 21 13.38 15.98 23.58
C GLY A 21 13.14 14.49 23.76
N PRO A 22 12.44 14.10 24.84
CA PRO A 22 12.12 12.69 25.13
C PRO A 22 11.15 12.06 24.12
N GLY A 23 10.79 12.78 23.04
CA GLY A 23 9.77 12.33 22.09
C GLY A 23 8.36 12.34 22.68
N ARG A 24 7.34 12.05 21.84
CA ARG A 24 5.95 11.97 22.29
C ARG A 24 5.63 10.68 23.07
N ALA A 25 6.50 9.68 23.01
CA ALA A 25 6.28 8.34 23.54
C ALA A 25 7.44 7.78 24.37
N ASN A 26 8.32 8.64 24.93
CA ASN A 26 9.56 8.21 25.60
C ASN A 26 10.44 7.32 24.71
N GLU A 27 10.56 7.68 23.45
CA GLU A 27 11.31 6.91 22.43
C GLU A 27 12.81 7.21 22.47
N HIS A 28 13.28 8.11 23.33
CA HIS A 28 14.66 8.57 23.39
C HIS A 28 15.29 8.14 24.71
N THR A 29 16.34 7.34 24.62
CA THR A 29 17.19 6.96 25.76
C THR A 29 18.59 7.52 25.55
N ALA A 30 19.00 8.50 26.39
CA ALA A 30 20.31 9.14 26.36
C ALA A 30 20.73 9.70 24.99
N PRO A 31 20.01 10.69 24.40
CA PRO A 31 20.34 11.25 23.11
C PRO A 31 21.72 11.94 23.13
N HIS A 32 22.61 11.56 22.20
CA HIS A 32 23.97 12.09 22.07
C HIS A 32 24.40 12.17 20.60
N VAL A 33 25.37 13.04 20.29
CA VAL A 33 25.90 13.22 18.97
C VAL A 33 26.91 12.11 18.66
N VAL A 34 26.70 11.41 17.54
CA VAL A 34 27.61 10.36 17.07
C VAL A 34 28.45 10.81 15.88
N ALA A 35 27.96 11.77 15.08
CA ALA A 35 28.70 12.34 13.95
C ALA A 35 28.13 13.72 13.58
N GLY A 36 28.90 14.50 12.83
CA GLY A 36 28.47 15.82 12.34
C GLY A 36 29.58 16.57 11.66
N HIS A 37 29.28 17.79 11.23
CA HIS A 37 30.29 18.75 10.80
C HIS A 37 31.22 19.08 11.99
N ASP A 38 32.53 19.29 11.74
CA ASP A 38 33.53 19.44 12.79
C ASP A 38 33.15 20.44 13.88
N VAL A 39 32.68 21.64 13.49
CA VAL A 39 32.19 22.65 14.44
C VAL A 39 31.05 22.15 15.32
N ILE A 40 30.17 21.31 14.76
CA ILE A 40 29.03 20.74 15.49
C ILE A 40 29.50 19.69 16.49
N VAL A 41 30.39 18.81 16.09
CA VAL A 41 30.95 17.77 16.96
C VAL A 41 31.75 18.36 18.10
N GLU A 42 32.54 19.40 17.83
CA GLU A 42 33.33 20.11 18.85
C GLU A 42 32.41 20.78 19.91
N LEU A 43 31.32 21.44 19.46
CA LEU A 43 30.34 22.06 20.36
C LEU A 43 29.52 21.07 21.17
N ALA A 44 29.24 19.88 20.61
CA ALA A 44 28.44 18.87 21.28
C ALA A 44 29.13 18.31 22.52
N GLY A 45 30.47 18.19 22.50
CA GLY A 45 31.22 17.48 23.53
C GLY A 45 30.91 15.96 23.52
N GLN A 46 31.22 15.32 24.64
CA GLN A 46 30.95 13.89 24.84
C GLN A 46 29.76 13.67 25.80
N GLY A 47 28.94 12.66 25.54
CA GLY A 47 27.85 12.22 26.38
C GLY A 47 26.48 12.79 25.99
N GLU A 48 25.54 12.66 26.92
CA GLU A 48 24.15 13.04 26.69
C GLU A 48 23.97 14.56 26.45
N LEU A 49 23.21 14.91 25.44
CA LEU A 49 22.94 16.29 25.05
C LEU A 49 22.08 17.01 26.09
N SER A 50 22.67 17.99 26.78
CA SER A 50 21.93 18.90 27.63
C SER A 50 21.01 19.87 26.82
N ALA A 51 20.08 20.48 27.51
CA ALA A 51 19.17 21.44 26.90
C ALA A 51 19.91 22.64 26.25
N ASP A 52 20.92 23.14 26.92
CA ASP A 52 21.70 24.28 26.45
C ASP A 52 22.61 23.90 25.28
N ALA A 53 23.31 22.79 25.39
CA ALA A 53 24.12 22.25 24.28
C ALA A 53 23.28 22.00 23.01
N GLY A 54 22.07 21.46 23.14
CA GLY A 54 21.17 21.28 22.01
C GLY A 54 20.75 22.60 21.34
N LEU A 55 20.62 23.68 22.08
CA LEU A 55 20.33 25.03 21.53
C LEU A 55 21.55 25.59 20.79
N ASP A 56 22.74 25.45 21.37
CA ASP A 56 23.99 25.86 20.73
C ASP A 56 24.26 25.12 19.42
N LEU A 57 24.03 23.83 19.42
CA LEU A 57 24.10 23.01 18.18
C LEU A 57 23.11 23.48 17.12
N ALA A 58 21.88 23.77 17.51
CA ALA A 58 20.85 24.25 16.61
C ALA A 58 21.23 25.61 16.00
N ASN A 59 21.76 26.51 16.81
CA ASN A 59 22.25 27.83 16.35
C ASN A 59 23.45 27.67 15.41
N ALA A 60 24.39 26.80 15.73
CA ALA A 60 25.54 26.51 14.89
C ALA A 60 25.14 25.88 13.57
N LEU A 61 24.16 24.97 13.57
CA LEU A 61 23.61 24.36 12.38
C LEU A 61 22.93 25.38 11.45
N ASP A 62 22.20 26.36 12.03
CA ASP A 62 21.45 27.38 11.29
C ASP A 62 22.33 28.55 10.80
N LEU A 63 23.56 28.64 11.25
CA LEU A 63 24.40 29.81 10.98
C LEU A 63 24.58 30.09 9.48
N PRO A 64 24.82 29.14 8.56
CA PRO A 64 24.93 29.44 7.14
C PRO A 64 23.68 30.11 6.56
N SER A 65 22.48 29.62 6.90
CA SER A 65 21.21 30.23 6.45
C SER A 65 21.06 31.67 6.93
N LYS A 66 21.45 31.96 8.18
CA LYS A 66 21.40 33.31 8.76
C LYS A 66 22.43 34.25 8.16
N LEU A 67 23.64 33.72 7.86
CA LEU A 67 24.75 34.52 7.36
C LEU A 67 24.53 34.90 5.88
N PHE A 68 24.12 33.98 5.05
CA PHE A 68 24.00 34.20 3.60
C PHE A 68 22.58 34.67 3.20
N GLY A 69 21.58 34.52 4.06
CA GLY A 69 20.19 34.84 3.71
C GLY A 69 19.62 34.06 2.56
N THR A 70 20.21 32.91 2.22
CA THR A 70 19.78 32.06 1.12
C THR A 70 18.42 31.44 1.42
N GLU A 71 17.41 31.77 0.61
CA GLU A 71 16.05 31.28 0.78
C GLU A 71 15.91 29.82 0.35
N VAL A 72 15.55 28.96 1.27
CA VAL A 72 15.14 27.57 1.02
C VAL A 72 13.71 27.39 1.49
N THR A 73 12.77 27.46 0.56
CA THR A 73 11.34 27.41 0.89
C THR A 73 10.62 26.32 0.09
N VAL A 74 9.51 25.81 0.65
CA VAL A 74 8.60 24.87 -0.01
C VAL A 74 7.18 25.41 -0.03
N PRO A 75 6.37 25.08 -1.07
CA PRO A 75 4.96 25.47 -1.10
C PRO A 75 4.19 24.91 0.08
N VAL A 76 3.27 25.71 0.62
CA VAL A 76 2.28 25.26 1.59
C VAL A 76 1.09 24.66 0.82
N TYR A 77 0.64 23.50 1.26
CA TYR A 77 -0.54 22.84 0.69
C TYR A 77 -1.60 22.70 1.76
N ASP A 78 -2.84 22.91 1.37
CA ASP A 78 -4.00 22.62 2.18
C ASP A 78 -4.85 21.53 1.51
N VAL A 79 -5.79 21.00 2.24
CA VAL A 79 -6.71 19.96 1.76
C VAL A 79 -8.11 20.57 1.75
N ASP A 80 -8.71 20.65 0.59
CA ASP A 80 -10.11 21.07 0.45
C ASP A 80 -10.99 20.09 1.24
N GLU A 81 -11.73 20.61 2.22
CA GLU A 81 -12.54 19.77 3.11
C GLU A 81 -13.70 19.06 2.39
N GLU A 82 -14.20 19.64 1.29
CA GLU A 82 -15.29 19.03 0.52
C GLU A 82 -14.78 18.01 -0.48
N THR A 83 -13.67 18.30 -1.18
CA THR A 83 -13.15 17.45 -2.24
C THR A 83 -12.08 16.48 -1.76
N GLY A 84 -11.43 16.74 -0.62
CA GLY A 84 -10.26 16.01 -0.15
C GLY A 84 -9.04 16.22 -1.06
N GLU A 85 -9.10 17.16 -2.00
CA GLU A 85 -7.99 17.47 -2.90
C GLU A 85 -6.98 18.37 -2.23
N ARG A 86 -5.71 18.05 -2.44
CA ARG A 86 -4.60 18.86 -1.97
C ARG A 86 -4.33 19.97 -2.98
N PHE A 87 -4.42 21.22 -2.55
CA PHE A 87 -4.13 22.38 -3.38
C PHE A 87 -3.03 23.24 -2.76
N ALA A 88 -2.28 23.96 -3.60
CA ALA A 88 -1.28 24.91 -3.14
C ALA A 88 -1.99 26.19 -2.66
N THR A 89 -1.72 26.62 -1.44
CA THR A 89 -2.32 27.86 -0.88
C THR A 89 -1.74 29.15 -1.49
N GLY A 90 -0.66 29.05 -2.24
CA GLY A 90 0.14 30.17 -2.71
C GLY A 90 1.18 30.64 -1.71
N GLU A 91 1.09 30.22 -0.46
CA GLU A 91 2.08 30.51 0.58
C GLU A 91 3.31 29.59 0.45
N ARG A 92 4.44 30.08 0.96
CA ARG A 92 5.67 29.30 1.10
C ARG A 92 6.12 29.31 2.55
N ARG A 93 6.73 28.21 2.99
CA ARG A 93 7.34 28.13 4.33
C ARG A 93 8.80 27.76 4.23
N ASP A 94 9.58 28.18 5.21
CA ASP A 94 10.98 27.83 5.32
C ASP A 94 11.18 26.31 5.42
N ALA A 95 12.19 25.82 4.72
CA ALA A 95 12.54 24.42 4.66
C ALA A 95 14.06 24.21 4.54
N HIS A 96 14.86 25.09 5.14
CA HIS A 96 16.31 25.04 5.09
C HIS A 96 16.92 23.91 5.93
N VAL A 97 16.13 23.24 6.78
CA VAL A 97 16.57 22.05 7.53
C VAL A 97 15.98 20.79 6.92
N TRP A 98 16.84 19.97 6.37
CA TRP A 98 16.52 18.61 5.93
C TRP A 98 16.68 17.63 7.10
N HIS A 99 15.80 16.65 7.21
CA HIS A 99 15.80 15.69 8.30
C HIS A 99 15.51 14.27 7.79
N CYS A 100 16.30 13.31 8.27
CA CYS A 100 16.13 11.88 8.00
C CYS A 100 16.39 11.08 9.27
N SER A 101 15.73 9.95 9.45
CA SER A 101 16.08 8.95 10.45
C SER A 101 16.58 7.67 9.77
N LEU A 102 17.67 7.12 10.27
CA LEU A 102 18.16 5.79 9.94
C LEU A 102 17.94 4.88 11.14
N SER A 103 17.48 3.66 10.90
CA SER A 103 17.25 2.69 11.98
C SER A 103 17.58 1.28 11.51
N VAL A 104 18.08 0.46 12.41
CA VAL A 104 18.27 -0.98 12.21
C VAL A 104 17.14 -1.75 12.88
N LYS A 105 16.91 -2.98 12.44
CA LYS A 105 15.89 -3.86 13.04
C LYS A 105 16.29 -4.28 14.46
N ALA A 106 15.30 -4.56 15.29
CA ALA A 106 15.54 -5.02 16.65
C ALA A 106 16.36 -6.33 16.71
N GLU A 107 16.21 -7.19 15.70
CA GLU A 107 16.94 -8.46 15.58
C GLU A 107 18.43 -8.28 15.28
N GLU A 108 18.84 -7.12 14.73
CA GLU A 108 20.24 -6.78 14.48
C GLU A 108 20.95 -6.24 15.71
N GLY A 109 20.19 -5.95 16.79
CA GLY A 109 20.71 -5.39 18.03
C GLY A 109 21.09 -3.91 17.91
N GLU A 110 21.87 -3.43 18.90
CA GLU A 110 22.37 -2.07 18.92
C GLU A 110 23.71 -1.96 18.19
N LEU A 111 23.87 -0.94 17.34
CA LEU A 111 25.16 -0.61 16.74
C LEU A 111 26.00 0.22 17.71
N SER A 112 27.32 0.15 17.58
CA SER A 112 28.21 1.05 18.32
C SER A 112 28.13 2.49 17.77
N ASP A 113 28.57 3.46 18.56
CA ASP A 113 28.61 4.87 18.13
C ASP A 113 29.55 5.08 16.95
N GLU A 114 30.65 4.30 16.89
CA GLU A 114 31.58 4.32 15.75
C GLU A 114 30.91 3.80 14.47
N GLN A 115 30.09 2.74 14.59
CA GLN A 115 29.33 2.22 13.45
C GLN A 115 28.31 3.23 12.97
N TRP A 116 27.54 3.83 13.88
CA TRP A 116 26.58 4.88 13.54
C TRP A 116 27.26 6.11 12.95
N SER A 117 28.43 6.52 13.49
CA SER A 117 29.25 7.60 12.95
C SER A 117 29.66 7.35 11.51
N ALA A 118 30.17 6.15 11.21
CA ALA A 118 30.58 5.76 9.88
C ALA A 118 29.40 5.72 8.89
N ILE A 119 28.28 5.11 9.29
CA ILE A 119 27.07 5.02 8.48
C ILE A 119 26.49 6.41 8.20
N ALA A 120 26.37 7.28 9.20
CA ALA A 120 25.82 8.61 9.05
C ALA A 120 26.71 9.50 8.15
N THR A 121 28.03 9.43 8.31
CA THR A 121 28.99 10.16 7.49
C THR A 121 28.93 9.74 6.03
N ASP A 122 28.94 8.44 5.76
CA ASP A 122 28.79 7.92 4.41
C ASP A 122 27.45 8.33 3.79
N PHE A 123 26.37 8.23 4.56
CA PHE A 123 25.03 8.59 4.09
C PHE A 123 24.95 10.07 3.67
N VAL A 124 25.47 10.98 4.48
CA VAL A 124 25.44 12.43 4.20
C VAL A 124 26.33 12.77 3.00
N ARG A 125 27.49 12.10 2.85
CA ARG A 125 28.38 12.23 1.70
C ARG A 125 27.72 11.74 0.41
N GLU A 126 27.15 10.55 0.40
CA GLU A 126 26.48 9.97 -0.78
C GLU A 126 25.21 10.76 -1.17
N MET A 127 24.54 11.40 -0.21
CA MET A 127 23.47 12.36 -0.46
C MET A 127 23.97 13.65 -1.14
N GLY A 128 25.29 13.87 -1.22
CA GLY A 128 25.90 15.06 -1.80
C GLY A 128 25.75 16.31 -0.93
N PHE A 129 25.57 16.13 0.37
CA PHE A 129 25.52 17.25 1.33
C PHE A 129 26.90 17.65 1.84
N VAL A 130 27.86 16.75 1.77
CA VAL A 130 29.25 16.99 2.15
C VAL A 130 30.16 16.83 0.94
N ASP A 131 31.09 17.75 0.77
CA ASP A 131 32.13 17.76 -0.26
C ASP A 131 33.46 17.32 0.37
N GLU A 132 34.28 16.56 -0.37
CA GLU A 132 35.58 16.10 0.11
C GLU A 132 36.55 17.26 0.33
N GLU A 133 36.40 18.34 -0.43
CA GLU A 133 37.23 19.56 -0.30
C GLU A 133 36.72 20.50 0.83
N GLY A 134 35.55 20.23 1.38
CA GLY A 134 34.97 20.91 2.56
C GLY A 134 34.27 22.24 2.29
N GLU A 135 34.73 23.02 1.31
CA GLU A 135 34.22 24.39 1.06
C GLU A 135 32.74 24.46 0.65
N ARG A 136 32.23 23.37 0.04
CA ARG A 136 30.81 23.25 -0.41
C ARG A 136 29.99 22.32 0.46
N SER A 137 30.41 22.09 1.68
CA SER A 137 29.72 21.22 2.62
C SER A 137 28.55 21.92 3.29
N CYS A 138 27.51 21.15 3.59
CA CYS A 138 26.44 21.55 4.49
C CYS A 138 26.84 21.31 5.94
N ARG A 139 26.37 22.12 6.87
CA ARG A 139 26.41 21.76 8.29
C ARG A 139 25.39 20.69 8.59
N TRP A 140 25.79 19.68 9.33
CA TRP A 140 24.94 18.54 9.64
C TRP A 140 25.29 17.95 11.00
N VAL A 141 24.35 17.19 11.56
CA VAL A 141 24.50 16.45 12.82
C VAL A 141 23.77 15.13 12.74
N ALA A 142 24.34 14.08 13.30
CA ALA A 142 23.68 12.81 13.58
C ALA A 142 23.60 12.60 15.09
N ILE A 143 22.37 12.45 15.58
CA ILE A 143 22.07 12.24 17.01
C ILE A 143 21.49 10.84 17.16
N ARG A 144 22.14 10.00 17.96
CA ARG A 144 21.62 8.70 18.36
C ARG A 144 20.60 8.88 19.46
N HIS A 145 19.45 8.27 19.29
CA HIS A 145 18.34 8.30 20.27
C HIS A 145 18.21 7.00 21.06
N GLY A 146 19.02 5.98 20.73
CA GLY A 146 18.92 4.64 21.32
C GLY A 146 17.78 3.84 20.76
N LEU A 147 17.20 2.95 21.59
CA LEU A 147 16.14 2.04 21.17
C LEU A 147 14.78 2.72 21.13
N SER A 148 14.05 2.51 20.05
CA SER A 148 12.63 2.86 19.96
C SER A 148 11.76 1.92 20.81
N THR A 149 10.48 2.25 20.99
CA THR A 149 9.50 1.37 21.67
C THR A 149 9.37 -0.01 21.01
N ALA A 150 9.72 -0.14 19.73
CA ALA A 150 9.76 -1.41 18.99
C ALA A 150 11.12 -2.12 19.07
N GLY A 151 12.08 -1.60 19.85
CA GLY A 151 13.41 -2.17 20.01
C GLY A 151 14.40 -1.85 18.89
N ASN A 152 14.05 -0.98 17.95
CA ASN A 152 14.94 -0.59 16.84
C ASN A 152 15.92 0.49 17.30
N ASP A 153 17.22 0.26 17.12
CA ASP A 153 18.25 1.28 17.33
C ASP A 153 18.24 2.28 16.18
N HIS A 154 18.39 3.59 16.47
CA HIS A 154 18.22 4.60 15.44
C HIS A 154 18.99 5.89 15.69
N VAL A 155 19.30 6.58 14.60
CA VAL A 155 19.88 7.93 14.58
C VAL A 155 19.02 8.88 13.77
N HIS A 156 19.00 10.13 14.19
CA HIS A 156 18.39 11.24 13.44
C HIS A 156 19.47 12.12 12.85
N ILE A 157 19.38 12.38 11.55
CA ILE A 157 20.31 13.24 10.80
C ILE A 157 19.58 14.53 10.45
N ALA A 158 20.14 15.67 10.85
CA ALA A 158 19.68 17.00 10.44
C ALA A 158 20.77 17.69 9.63
N VAL A 159 20.39 18.30 8.51
CA VAL A 159 21.31 19.00 7.59
C VAL A 159 20.76 20.37 7.26
N ASN A 160 21.58 21.42 7.40
CA ASN A 160 21.24 22.72 6.85
C ASN A 160 21.47 22.70 5.33
N LEU A 161 20.44 22.97 4.55
CA LEU A 161 20.48 22.95 3.09
C LEU A 161 21.19 24.17 2.47
N VAL A 162 21.61 25.13 3.27
CA VAL A 162 22.53 26.21 2.84
C VAL A 162 23.94 25.79 3.19
N ARG A 163 24.78 25.71 2.19
CA ARG A 163 26.18 25.29 2.28
C ARG A 163 27.04 26.39 2.92
N GLU A 164 28.26 26.04 3.31
CA GLU A 164 29.25 27.01 3.85
C GLU A 164 29.61 28.11 2.85
N ASP A 165 29.46 27.88 1.53
CA ASP A 165 29.63 28.88 0.48
C ASP A 165 28.36 29.71 0.17
N GLY A 166 27.28 29.51 0.92
CA GLY A 166 26.00 30.17 0.73
C GLY A 166 25.13 29.56 -0.38
N THR A 167 25.58 28.56 -1.10
CA THR A 167 24.80 27.88 -2.16
C THR A 167 23.79 26.92 -1.55
N LYS A 168 22.72 26.61 -2.30
CA LYS A 168 21.70 25.66 -1.89
C LYS A 168 22.08 24.24 -2.28
N ALA A 169 21.94 23.30 -1.35
CA ALA A 169 22.09 21.88 -1.63
C ALA A 169 20.91 21.34 -2.49
N ASP A 170 21.22 20.38 -3.36
CA ASP A 170 20.21 19.74 -4.21
C ASP A 170 19.40 18.71 -3.42
N THR A 171 18.09 18.92 -3.36
CA THR A 171 17.10 18.01 -2.77
C THR A 171 16.18 17.37 -3.80
N HIS A 172 16.54 17.45 -5.10
CA HIS A 172 15.74 16.80 -6.14
C HIS A 172 15.72 15.28 -5.93
N ARG A 173 14.49 14.73 -5.79
CA ARG A 173 14.24 13.30 -5.51
C ARG A 173 15.02 12.75 -4.30
N ASP A 174 15.26 13.58 -3.29
CA ASP A 174 16.00 13.26 -2.07
C ASP A 174 15.53 11.97 -1.39
N TYR A 175 14.21 11.77 -1.29
CA TYR A 175 13.64 10.55 -0.73
C TYR A 175 14.06 9.29 -1.51
N VAL A 176 14.05 9.34 -2.84
CA VAL A 176 14.45 8.19 -3.68
C VAL A 176 15.95 7.92 -3.57
N ARG A 177 16.76 8.99 -3.54
CA ARG A 177 18.20 8.89 -3.33
C ARG A 177 18.52 8.30 -1.95
N ALA A 178 17.90 8.82 -0.90
CA ALA A 178 18.08 8.34 0.46
C ALA A 178 17.75 6.84 0.60
N GLN A 179 16.65 6.37 -0.01
CA GLN A 179 16.29 4.94 0.01
C GLN A 179 17.33 4.07 -0.74
N LYS A 180 17.85 4.54 -1.86
CA LYS A 180 18.88 3.83 -2.62
C LYS A 180 20.18 3.74 -1.80
N ILE A 181 20.67 4.88 -1.30
CA ILE A 181 21.89 4.97 -0.49
C ILE A 181 21.78 4.11 0.77
N ALA A 182 20.64 4.16 1.49
CA ALA A 182 20.45 3.31 2.65
C ALA A 182 20.57 1.81 2.32
N GLY A 183 20.04 1.36 1.17
CA GLY A 183 20.24 -0.03 0.72
C GLY A 183 21.69 -0.38 0.37
N GLU A 184 22.44 0.56 -0.20
CA GLU A 184 23.88 0.38 -0.49
C GLU A 184 24.70 0.30 0.82
N LEU A 185 24.33 1.10 1.83
CA LEU A 185 24.96 1.08 3.14
C LEU A 185 24.60 -0.18 3.94
N GLU A 186 23.35 -0.68 3.85
CA GLU A 186 22.97 -1.97 4.43
C GLU A 186 23.92 -3.09 3.96
N VAL A 187 24.19 -3.16 2.65
CA VAL A 187 25.15 -4.12 2.08
C VAL A 187 26.58 -3.84 2.54
N LYS A 188 27.02 -2.57 2.52
CA LYS A 188 28.39 -2.18 2.88
C LYS A 188 28.74 -2.52 4.33
N TYR A 189 27.80 -2.33 5.24
CA TYR A 189 28.01 -2.55 6.67
C TYR A 189 27.52 -3.93 7.15
N GLY A 190 27.11 -4.82 6.24
CA GLY A 190 26.67 -6.18 6.55
C GLY A 190 25.37 -6.24 7.34
N LEU A 191 24.51 -5.24 7.17
CA LEU A 191 23.19 -5.17 7.80
C LEU A 191 22.15 -5.90 6.94
N ASP A 192 21.02 -6.23 7.55
CA ASP A 192 19.88 -6.84 6.85
C ASP A 192 19.31 -5.89 5.78
N VAL A 193 19.40 -6.27 4.52
CA VAL A 193 18.80 -5.50 3.43
C VAL A 193 17.28 -5.61 3.51
N LEU A 194 16.60 -4.47 3.64
CA LEU A 194 15.13 -4.46 3.69
C LEU A 194 14.54 -5.07 2.41
N GLU A 195 13.58 -5.96 2.56
CA GLU A 195 12.87 -6.59 1.42
C GLU A 195 12.37 -5.56 0.40
N SER A 196 11.91 -4.38 0.87
CA SER A 196 11.43 -3.30 0.00
C SER A 196 12.53 -2.70 -0.90
N ARG A 197 13.80 -2.93 -0.59
CA ARG A 197 14.97 -2.46 -1.33
C ARG A 197 15.62 -3.54 -2.18
N GLN A 198 15.28 -4.81 -1.97
CA GLN A 198 15.76 -5.89 -2.82
C GLN A 198 15.29 -5.67 -4.27
N GLN A 199 16.10 -6.04 -5.22
CA GLN A 199 15.73 -5.98 -6.63
C GLN A 199 14.45 -6.80 -6.84
N ASN A 200 13.40 -6.15 -7.39
CA ASN A 200 12.05 -6.71 -7.58
C ASN A 200 11.17 -6.86 -6.33
N ALA A 201 11.58 -6.44 -5.13
CA ALA A 201 10.68 -6.38 -3.99
C ALA A 201 9.59 -5.32 -4.24
N ARG A 202 8.36 -5.77 -4.40
CA ARG A 202 7.19 -4.94 -4.65
C ARG A 202 6.31 -4.99 -3.42
N THR A 203 6.35 -3.93 -2.62
CA THR A 203 5.62 -3.89 -1.35
C THR A 203 4.30 -3.16 -1.49
N LEU A 204 3.31 -3.63 -0.75
CA LEU A 204 2.08 -2.87 -0.51
C LEU A 204 2.37 -1.74 0.48
N SER A 205 1.65 -0.62 0.34
CA SER A 205 1.75 0.46 1.32
C SER A 205 1.35 -0.04 2.70
N ALA A 206 2.23 0.13 3.69
CA ALA A 206 1.95 -0.22 5.08
C ALA A 206 0.85 0.66 5.69
N ASN A 207 0.21 0.14 6.71
CA ASN A 207 -0.73 0.90 7.54
C ASN A 207 0.04 1.95 8.34
N LYS A 208 -0.58 3.10 8.55
CA LYS A 208 -0.03 4.11 9.44
C LYS A 208 -0.25 3.68 10.91
N PRO A 209 0.68 3.98 11.83
CA PRO A 209 0.50 3.64 13.24
C PRO A 209 -0.85 4.11 13.83
N ALA A 210 -1.32 5.31 13.42
CA ALA A 210 -2.61 5.84 13.85
C ALA A 210 -3.81 5.01 13.32
N GLU A 211 -3.72 4.45 12.10
CA GLU A 211 -4.77 3.59 11.52
C GLU A 211 -4.84 2.25 12.28
N THR A 212 -3.68 1.66 12.58
CA THR A 212 -3.59 0.43 13.37
C THR A 212 -4.10 0.62 14.81
N ALA A 213 -3.67 1.71 15.46
CA ALA A 213 -4.14 2.04 16.81
C ALA A 213 -5.66 2.31 16.86
N ARG A 214 -6.23 2.90 15.81
CA ARG A 214 -7.68 3.10 15.69
C ARG A 214 -8.40 1.75 15.57
N ALA A 215 -7.98 0.88 14.65
CA ALA A 215 -8.59 -0.44 14.47
C ALA A 215 -8.55 -1.26 15.78
N ALA A 216 -7.43 -1.23 16.49
CA ALA A 216 -7.31 -1.91 17.79
C ALA A 216 -8.27 -1.37 18.84
N ARG A 217 -8.48 -0.05 18.93
CA ARG A 217 -9.46 0.56 19.86
C ARG A 217 -10.90 0.23 19.50
N GLU A 218 -11.21 0.08 18.22
CA GLU A 218 -12.53 -0.24 17.70
C GLU A 218 -12.82 -1.74 17.69
N GLY A 219 -11.83 -2.58 18.04
CA GLY A 219 -11.93 -4.05 18.03
C GLY A 219 -12.01 -4.64 16.62
N GLU A 220 -11.59 -3.87 15.61
CA GLU A 220 -11.63 -4.27 14.22
C GLU A 220 -10.41 -5.10 13.83
N ALA A 221 -10.64 -6.19 13.10
CA ALA A 221 -9.57 -7.08 12.63
C ALA A 221 -8.75 -6.48 11.47
N TYR A 222 -9.29 -5.47 10.79
CA TYR A 222 -8.66 -4.76 9.69
C TYR A 222 -8.66 -3.26 9.92
N THR A 223 -7.62 -2.57 9.45
CA THR A 223 -7.69 -1.11 9.33
C THR A 223 -8.69 -0.73 8.21
N GLN A 224 -9.23 0.49 8.25
CA GLN A 224 -10.07 1.00 7.14
C GLN A 224 -9.32 0.94 5.80
N ARG A 225 -8.00 1.14 5.80
CA ARG A 225 -7.13 1.02 4.64
C ARG A 225 -7.15 -0.39 4.05
N ASP A 226 -6.97 -1.41 4.89
CA ASP A 226 -6.92 -2.81 4.45
C ASP A 226 -8.29 -3.28 3.96
N GLU A 227 -9.35 -2.91 4.65
CA GLU A 227 -10.71 -3.25 4.26
C GLU A 227 -11.10 -2.59 2.93
N LEU A 228 -10.78 -1.30 2.75
CA LEU A 228 -11.02 -0.59 1.49
C LEU A 228 -10.22 -1.20 0.34
N ARG A 229 -8.95 -1.53 0.58
CA ARG A 229 -8.08 -2.19 -0.40
C ARG A 229 -8.66 -3.52 -0.86
N ARG A 230 -9.09 -4.35 0.07
CA ARG A 230 -9.69 -5.65 -0.19
C ARG A 230 -10.99 -5.54 -1.00
N ARG A 231 -11.87 -4.60 -0.63
CA ARG A 231 -13.10 -4.33 -1.38
C ARG A 231 -12.84 -3.84 -2.79
N LEU A 232 -11.92 -2.91 -2.95
CA LEU A 232 -11.56 -2.40 -4.28
C LEU A 232 -10.95 -3.46 -5.19
N ARG A 233 -10.11 -4.38 -4.66
CA ARG A 233 -9.60 -5.52 -5.42
C ARG A 233 -10.73 -6.44 -5.87
N THR A 234 -11.66 -6.74 -4.99
CA THR A 234 -12.87 -7.53 -5.31
C THR A 234 -13.68 -6.86 -6.41
N VAL A 235 -13.93 -5.56 -6.28
CA VAL A 235 -14.67 -4.77 -7.27
C VAL A 235 -13.94 -4.77 -8.62
N ALA A 236 -12.64 -4.52 -8.62
CA ALA A 236 -11.82 -4.49 -9.83
C ALA A 236 -11.82 -5.83 -10.59
N ALA A 237 -11.72 -6.95 -9.87
CA ALA A 237 -11.76 -8.28 -10.48
C ALA A 237 -13.14 -8.65 -11.06
N ASN A 238 -14.20 -8.03 -10.53
CA ASN A 238 -15.59 -8.28 -10.91
C ASN A 238 -16.15 -7.27 -11.92
N SER A 239 -15.33 -6.39 -12.49
CA SER A 239 -15.76 -5.35 -13.42
C SER A 239 -14.94 -5.41 -14.72
N ASP A 240 -15.58 -5.15 -15.85
CA ASP A 240 -14.95 -5.06 -17.17
C ASP A 240 -15.06 -3.66 -17.80
N SER A 241 -15.65 -2.73 -17.10
CA SER A 241 -15.80 -1.33 -17.49
C SER A 241 -15.80 -0.38 -16.29
N GLU A 242 -15.53 0.91 -16.53
CA GLU A 242 -15.58 1.94 -15.50
C GLU A 242 -17.00 2.07 -14.90
N LYS A 243 -18.02 1.96 -15.73
CA LYS A 243 -19.42 2.00 -15.28
C LYS A 243 -19.75 0.88 -14.30
N GLU A 244 -19.35 -0.34 -14.64
CA GLU A 244 -19.53 -1.50 -13.75
C GLU A 244 -18.72 -1.40 -12.48
N PHE A 245 -17.46 -0.94 -12.58
CA PHE A 245 -16.60 -0.69 -11.43
C PHE A 245 -17.25 0.27 -10.42
N ILE A 246 -17.81 1.38 -10.91
CA ILE A 246 -18.49 2.38 -10.06
C ILE A 246 -19.73 1.78 -9.39
N ALA A 247 -20.54 1.04 -10.15
CA ALA A 247 -21.74 0.38 -9.62
C ALA A 247 -21.38 -0.70 -8.59
N ALA A 248 -20.39 -1.53 -8.89
CA ALA A 248 -19.90 -2.58 -7.99
C ALA A 248 -19.26 -2.00 -6.72
N ALA A 249 -18.53 -0.87 -6.82
CA ALA A 249 -17.97 -0.17 -5.67
C ALA A 249 -19.08 0.24 -4.68
N ARG A 250 -20.17 0.83 -5.18
CA ARG A 250 -21.31 1.22 -4.35
C ARG A 250 -21.94 0.00 -3.65
N ASN A 251 -22.11 -1.10 -4.38
CA ASN A 251 -22.62 -2.35 -3.80
C ASN A 251 -21.68 -2.94 -2.73
N ALA A 252 -20.38 -2.71 -2.88
CA ALA A 252 -19.36 -3.08 -1.89
C ALA A 252 -19.24 -2.08 -0.73
N ARG A 253 -20.18 -1.10 -0.58
CA ARG A 253 -20.15 -0.03 0.41
C ARG A 253 -18.90 0.87 0.30
N VAL A 254 -18.46 1.10 -0.92
CA VAL A 254 -17.35 2.01 -1.25
C VAL A 254 -17.90 3.15 -2.08
N ILE A 255 -17.59 4.39 -1.67
CA ILE A 255 -17.82 5.57 -2.47
C ILE A 255 -16.56 5.92 -3.24
N VAL A 256 -16.75 6.32 -4.49
CA VAL A 256 -15.67 6.76 -5.37
C VAL A 256 -15.95 8.18 -5.84
N ARG A 257 -14.89 8.98 -5.98
CA ARG A 257 -14.97 10.36 -6.45
C ARG A 257 -13.97 10.55 -7.58
N PRO A 258 -14.41 11.04 -8.77
CA PRO A 258 -13.50 11.26 -9.88
C PRO A 258 -12.51 12.39 -9.60
N ARG A 259 -11.32 12.25 -10.14
CA ARG A 259 -10.34 13.32 -10.29
C ARG A 259 -10.20 13.65 -11.77
N TYR A 260 -10.60 14.86 -12.12
CA TYR A 260 -10.58 15.33 -13.49
C TYR A 260 -9.21 15.87 -13.90
N GLU A 261 -8.98 15.93 -15.19
CA GLU A 261 -7.84 16.64 -15.77
C GLU A 261 -7.93 18.15 -15.46
N LYS A 262 -6.78 18.78 -15.27
CA LYS A 262 -6.74 20.21 -14.94
C LYS A 262 -7.38 21.05 -16.06
N GLY A 263 -8.39 21.81 -15.69
CA GLY A 263 -9.09 22.74 -16.60
C GLY A 263 -10.40 22.21 -17.21
N GLY A 264 -10.85 20.99 -16.85
CA GLY A 264 -12.12 20.44 -17.37
C GLY A 264 -12.75 19.37 -16.50
N THR A 265 -13.94 18.93 -16.88
CA THR A 265 -14.69 17.83 -16.24
C THR A 265 -15.03 16.70 -17.21
N ASP A 266 -14.42 16.70 -18.39
CA ASP A 266 -14.74 15.76 -19.45
C ASP A 266 -13.81 14.53 -19.45
N ARG A 267 -12.63 14.66 -18.83
CA ARG A 267 -11.66 13.57 -18.74
C ARG A 267 -11.30 13.26 -17.30
N VAL A 268 -11.61 12.04 -16.87
CA VAL A 268 -11.21 11.52 -15.56
C VAL A 268 -9.82 10.89 -15.65
N VAL A 269 -8.87 11.41 -14.87
CA VAL A 269 -7.47 10.97 -14.84
C VAL A 269 -7.17 10.06 -13.64
N GLY A 270 -8.09 9.97 -12.69
CA GLY A 270 -7.95 9.14 -11.50
C GLY A 270 -9.19 9.23 -10.62
N TYR A 271 -9.12 8.67 -9.45
CA TYR A 271 -10.21 8.74 -8.47
C TYR A 271 -9.68 8.66 -7.05
N THR A 272 -10.51 9.05 -6.09
CA THR A 272 -10.35 8.74 -4.67
C THR A 272 -11.48 7.82 -4.23
N ALA A 273 -11.23 7.02 -3.19
CA ALA A 273 -12.20 6.09 -2.65
C ALA A 273 -12.25 6.17 -1.12
N ALA A 274 -13.41 5.91 -0.56
CA ALA A 274 -13.63 5.83 0.89
C ALA A 274 -14.66 4.74 1.19
N MET A 275 -14.60 4.21 2.42
CA MET A 275 -15.69 3.39 2.95
C MET A 275 -16.91 4.27 3.21
N ILE A 276 -18.11 3.77 2.95
CA ILE A 276 -19.34 4.44 3.39
C ILE A 276 -19.35 4.40 4.92
N PRO A 277 -19.44 5.57 5.60
CA PRO A 277 -19.51 5.62 7.06
C PRO A 277 -20.69 4.80 7.59
N THR A 278 -20.50 4.19 8.74
CA THR A 278 -21.57 3.44 9.43
C THR A 278 -22.37 4.34 10.37
N LYS A 279 -21.78 5.45 10.82
CA LYS A 279 -22.42 6.44 11.68
C LYS A 279 -22.70 7.71 10.88
N ALA A 280 -23.83 8.36 11.13
CA ALA A 280 -24.29 9.52 10.38
C ALA A 280 -23.40 10.77 10.53
N ASP A 281 -22.69 10.86 11.65
CA ASP A 281 -21.76 11.97 11.99
C ASP A 281 -20.31 11.70 11.61
N GLU A 282 -20.00 10.48 11.16
CA GLU A 282 -18.65 10.10 10.76
C GLU A 282 -18.32 10.62 9.37
N LYS A 283 -17.18 11.33 9.24
CA LYS A 283 -16.67 11.77 7.94
C LYS A 283 -15.95 10.62 7.24
N PRO A 284 -16.17 10.40 5.92
CA PRO A 284 -15.44 9.39 5.18
C PRO A 284 -13.94 9.73 5.09
N VAL A 285 -13.09 8.73 5.29
CA VAL A 285 -11.64 8.87 5.11
C VAL A 285 -11.29 8.50 3.67
N TRP A 286 -10.82 9.50 2.92
CA TRP A 286 -10.51 9.35 1.50
C TRP A 286 -9.08 8.87 1.26
N TYR A 287 -8.93 7.91 0.37
CA TYR A 287 -7.65 7.37 -0.07
C TYR A 287 -7.52 7.48 -1.59
N ALA A 288 -6.31 7.78 -2.06
CA ALA A 288 -5.96 7.57 -3.46
C ALA A 288 -5.69 6.07 -3.69
N PRO A 289 -6.45 5.37 -4.54
CA PRO A 289 -6.34 3.91 -4.67
C PRO A 289 -4.94 3.43 -5.05
N SER A 290 -4.23 4.16 -5.90
CA SER A 290 -2.84 3.87 -6.25
C SER A 290 -1.85 3.94 -5.07
N LYS A 291 -2.23 4.60 -3.97
CA LYS A 291 -1.47 4.61 -2.70
C LYS A 291 -1.85 3.45 -1.77
N LEU A 292 -2.99 2.83 -1.99
CA LEU A 292 -3.38 1.59 -1.32
C LEU A 292 -2.73 0.40 -2.02
N ASP A 293 -2.87 0.37 -3.36
CA ASP A 293 -2.41 -0.68 -4.24
C ASP A 293 -2.28 -0.09 -5.65
N ARG A 294 -1.10 -0.16 -6.26
CA ARG A 294 -0.85 0.45 -7.58
C ARG A 294 -1.74 -0.14 -8.66
N SER A 295 -2.08 -1.43 -8.54
CA SER A 295 -2.96 -2.11 -9.49
C SER A 295 -4.38 -1.53 -9.52
N LEU A 296 -4.79 -0.81 -8.47
CA LEU A 296 -6.09 -0.13 -8.36
C LEU A 296 -6.09 1.30 -8.93
N GLY A 297 -4.96 1.79 -9.42
CA GLY A 297 -4.92 3.07 -10.13
C GLY A 297 -5.78 3.04 -11.40
N LEU A 298 -6.51 4.11 -11.72
CA LEU A 298 -7.41 4.13 -12.89
C LEU A 298 -6.73 3.76 -14.21
N PRO A 299 -5.49 4.21 -14.53
CA PRO A 299 -4.80 3.77 -15.73
C PRO A 299 -4.54 2.26 -15.75
N GLN A 300 -4.27 1.65 -14.59
CA GLN A 300 -4.04 0.21 -14.46
C GLN A 300 -5.34 -0.59 -14.62
N LEU A 301 -6.44 -0.10 -14.07
CA LEU A 301 -7.76 -0.70 -14.27
C LEU A 301 -8.17 -0.63 -15.73
N ARG A 302 -8.02 0.54 -16.37
CA ARG A 302 -8.32 0.75 -17.79
C ARG A 302 -7.55 -0.20 -18.70
N SER A 303 -6.30 -0.52 -18.39
CA SER A 303 -5.53 -1.48 -19.21
C SER A 303 -6.15 -2.88 -19.26
N GLY A 304 -7.02 -3.23 -18.33
CA GLY A 304 -7.74 -4.50 -18.27
C GLY A 304 -9.16 -4.47 -18.82
N TRP A 305 -9.66 -3.30 -19.26
CA TRP A 305 -11.02 -3.13 -19.75
C TRP A 305 -11.05 -2.86 -21.25
N GLU A 306 -12.16 -3.19 -21.90
CA GLU A 306 -12.35 -2.85 -23.31
C GLU A 306 -12.65 -1.36 -23.47
N HIS A 307 -11.93 -0.71 -24.39
CA HIS A 307 -12.13 0.70 -24.75
C HIS A 307 -12.89 0.79 -26.06
N THR A 308 -14.12 1.25 -25.97
CA THR A 308 -14.95 1.65 -27.11
C THR A 308 -15.48 3.06 -26.89
N ASN A 309 -15.81 3.79 -27.95
CA ASN A 309 -16.41 5.13 -27.82
C ASN A 309 -17.66 5.11 -26.93
N ALA A 310 -18.45 4.04 -27.01
CA ALA A 310 -19.66 3.88 -26.18
C ALA A 310 -19.30 3.67 -24.70
N SER A 311 -18.27 2.89 -24.40
CA SER A 311 -17.81 2.66 -23.02
C SER A 311 -17.22 3.93 -22.39
N GLU A 312 -16.50 4.74 -23.19
CA GLU A 312 -15.95 6.02 -22.72
C GLU A 312 -17.04 7.05 -22.38
N LEU A 313 -18.06 7.20 -23.23
CA LEU A 313 -19.21 8.07 -22.95
C LEU A 313 -19.98 7.62 -21.70
N ALA A 314 -20.23 6.30 -21.58
CA ALA A 314 -20.90 5.74 -20.41
C ALA A 314 -20.07 5.92 -19.12
N ALA A 315 -18.75 5.90 -19.23
CA ALA A 315 -17.83 6.15 -18.11
C ALA A 315 -17.92 7.59 -17.62
N VAL A 316 -17.92 8.58 -18.51
CA VAL A 316 -18.03 10.01 -18.14
C VAL A 316 -19.29 10.26 -17.33
N ASP A 317 -20.44 9.76 -17.79
CA ASP A 317 -21.72 9.93 -17.08
C ASP A 317 -21.74 9.20 -15.72
N ALA A 318 -21.17 7.99 -15.67
CA ALA A 318 -21.07 7.24 -14.43
C ALA A 318 -20.20 7.97 -13.40
N TRP A 319 -19.06 8.54 -13.82
CA TRP A 319 -18.19 9.32 -12.94
C TRP A 319 -18.83 10.62 -12.46
N LYS A 320 -19.54 11.35 -13.36
CA LYS A 320 -20.32 12.53 -12.96
C LYS A 320 -21.39 12.17 -11.91
N GLY A 321 -22.05 11.02 -12.10
CA GLY A 321 -23.01 10.48 -11.14
C GLY A 321 -22.37 10.13 -9.79
N ALA A 322 -21.23 9.46 -9.80
CA ALA A 322 -20.47 9.11 -8.60
C ALA A 322 -19.99 10.35 -7.84
N GLY A 323 -19.50 11.38 -8.55
CA GLY A 323 -19.08 12.64 -7.97
C GLY A 323 -20.23 13.38 -7.26
N ARG A 324 -21.43 13.36 -7.82
CA ARG A 324 -22.64 13.91 -7.16
C ARG A 324 -23.00 13.10 -5.93
N ALA A 325 -23.05 11.77 -6.03
CA ALA A 325 -23.40 10.89 -4.91
C ALA A 325 -22.42 11.04 -3.74
N ALA A 326 -21.15 11.26 -3.99
CA ALA A 326 -20.13 11.44 -2.96
C ALA A 326 -20.26 12.77 -2.17
N ARG A 327 -21.02 13.74 -2.66
CA ARG A 327 -21.30 15.01 -1.99
C ARG A 327 -22.56 15.01 -1.11
N VAL A 328 -23.43 14.02 -1.31
CA VAL A 328 -24.68 13.93 -0.56
C VAL A 328 -24.41 13.31 0.79
N ARG A 329 -24.76 13.99 1.88
CA ARG A 329 -24.76 13.44 3.23
C ARG A 329 -25.98 12.51 3.38
N GLY A 330 -25.75 11.27 3.74
CA GLY A 330 -26.79 10.24 3.85
C GLY A 330 -26.75 9.28 2.67
N PHE A 331 -25.97 8.22 2.83
CA PHE A 331 -25.88 7.18 1.81
C PHE A 331 -26.93 6.11 2.11
N ASP A 332 -27.97 5.99 1.27
CA ASP A 332 -28.80 4.79 1.18
C ASP A 332 -27.94 3.65 0.60
N ALA A 333 -27.14 3.04 1.45
CA ALA A 333 -26.43 1.82 1.10
C ALA A 333 -27.27 0.62 1.54
N PRO A 334 -27.32 -0.47 0.79
CA PRO A 334 -28.00 -1.68 1.21
C PRO A 334 -27.39 -2.16 2.53
N GLU A 335 -28.24 -2.42 3.50
CA GLU A 335 -27.88 -2.74 4.90
C GLU A 335 -27.01 -4.00 5.02
N LYS A 336 -27.06 -4.88 4.04
CA LYS A 336 -26.22 -6.09 3.95
C LYS A 336 -25.70 -6.28 2.54
N VAL A 337 -24.39 -6.25 2.38
CA VAL A 337 -23.75 -6.76 1.16
C VAL A 337 -23.97 -8.27 1.16
N LYS A 338 -24.90 -8.77 0.32
CA LYS A 338 -24.88 -10.18 -0.03
C LYS A 338 -23.55 -10.42 -0.73
N ALA A 339 -22.70 -11.27 -0.13
CA ALA A 339 -21.51 -11.77 -0.82
C ALA A 339 -22.05 -12.48 -2.08
N ALA A 340 -21.97 -11.79 -3.22
CA ALA A 340 -22.27 -12.42 -4.49
C ALA A 340 -21.25 -13.56 -4.71
N PRO A 341 -21.64 -14.68 -5.29
CA PRO A 341 -20.67 -15.70 -5.74
C PRO A 341 -19.62 -15.01 -6.60
N VAL A 342 -18.39 -15.57 -6.63
CA VAL A 342 -17.30 -15.04 -7.49
C VAL A 342 -17.89 -14.87 -8.88
N SER A 343 -17.81 -13.65 -9.44
CA SER A 343 -18.51 -13.36 -10.67
C SER A 343 -17.94 -14.18 -11.83
N GLU A 344 -18.76 -14.41 -12.83
CA GLU A 344 -18.34 -15.06 -14.06
C GLU A 344 -17.18 -14.30 -14.71
N ILE A 345 -17.13 -12.98 -14.59
CA ILE A 345 -16.06 -12.11 -15.11
C ILE A 345 -14.73 -12.42 -14.41
N ALA A 346 -14.71 -12.49 -13.07
CA ALA A 346 -13.48 -12.77 -12.33
C ALA A 346 -12.94 -14.18 -12.64
N MET A 347 -13.83 -15.16 -12.75
CA MET A 347 -13.45 -16.52 -13.14
C MET A 347 -12.95 -16.60 -14.58
N ALA A 348 -13.58 -15.88 -15.51
CA ALA A 348 -13.16 -15.81 -16.90
C ALA A 348 -11.76 -15.20 -17.04
N ARG A 349 -11.45 -14.13 -16.29
CA ARG A 349 -10.12 -13.50 -16.27
C ARG A 349 -9.05 -14.45 -15.78
N VAL A 350 -9.27 -15.10 -14.64
CA VAL A 350 -8.33 -16.10 -14.10
C VAL A 350 -8.11 -17.26 -15.08
N ALA A 351 -9.19 -17.77 -15.70
CA ALA A 351 -9.09 -18.83 -16.70
C ALA A 351 -8.34 -18.37 -17.95
N GLY A 352 -8.52 -17.12 -18.38
CA GLY A 352 -7.81 -16.54 -19.53
C GLY A 352 -6.29 -16.54 -19.37
N HIS A 353 -5.79 -16.45 -18.15
CA HIS A 353 -4.34 -16.53 -17.87
C HIS A 353 -3.75 -17.95 -17.93
N ASP A 354 -4.58 -19.00 -17.90
CA ASP A 354 -4.14 -20.41 -17.97
C ASP A 354 -4.10 -20.96 -19.41
N THR A 355 -4.72 -20.28 -20.37
CA THR A 355 -4.85 -20.78 -21.73
C THR A 355 -3.60 -20.52 -22.56
N GLU A 356 -2.97 -21.60 -23.06
CA GLU A 356 -1.95 -21.57 -24.13
C GLU A 356 -2.57 -21.57 -25.53
N ALA A 357 -3.90 -21.67 -25.63
CA ALA A 357 -4.60 -21.84 -26.90
C ALA A 357 -4.54 -20.57 -27.76
N VAL A 358 -3.70 -20.60 -28.78
CA VAL A 358 -3.62 -19.61 -29.86
C VAL A 358 -4.47 -20.11 -31.04
N ARG A 359 -5.38 -19.26 -31.51
CA ARG A 359 -6.10 -19.57 -32.76
C ARG A 359 -5.12 -19.52 -33.95
N PRO A 360 -5.30 -20.37 -34.98
CA PRO A 360 -4.47 -20.29 -36.18
C PRO A 360 -4.51 -18.87 -36.79
N GLY A 361 -3.34 -18.26 -36.95
CA GLY A 361 -3.19 -16.91 -37.50
C GLY A 361 -3.15 -15.75 -36.46
N GLU A 362 -3.28 -16.01 -35.16
CA GLU A 362 -3.10 -15.03 -34.10
C GLU A 362 -1.77 -15.22 -33.36
N SER A 363 -1.09 -14.11 -33.03
CA SER A 363 0.08 -14.16 -32.15
C SER A 363 -0.36 -14.53 -30.74
N ALA A 364 0.37 -15.43 -30.07
CA ALA A 364 0.12 -15.76 -28.68
C ALA A 364 0.25 -14.49 -27.79
N PRO A 365 -0.75 -14.19 -26.94
CA PRO A 365 -0.59 -13.07 -26.01
C PRO A 365 0.55 -13.38 -25.06
N VAL A 366 1.43 -12.39 -24.86
CA VAL A 366 2.49 -12.51 -23.86
C VAL A 366 1.84 -12.60 -22.49
N PHE A 367 2.15 -13.67 -21.75
CA PHE A 367 1.65 -13.83 -20.38
C PHE A 367 2.20 -12.73 -19.48
N SER A 368 1.30 -11.94 -18.89
CA SER A 368 1.64 -10.91 -17.91
C SER A 368 1.42 -11.44 -16.49
N ALA A 369 2.51 -11.75 -15.79
CA ALA A 369 2.45 -12.18 -14.40
C ALA A 369 1.80 -11.14 -13.49
N GLU A 370 2.00 -9.85 -13.77
CA GLU A 370 1.42 -8.75 -13.02
C GLU A 370 -0.10 -8.63 -13.21
N ALA A 371 -0.58 -8.78 -14.44
CA ALA A 371 -2.01 -8.76 -14.73
C ALA A 371 -2.70 -9.99 -14.10
N ALA A 372 -2.12 -11.18 -14.28
CA ALA A 372 -2.62 -12.41 -13.68
C ALA A 372 -2.64 -12.34 -12.14
N ALA A 373 -1.60 -11.77 -11.54
CA ALA A 373 -1.52 -11.57 -10.10
C ALA A 373 -2.57 -10.59 -9.57
N ALA A 374 -2.87 -9.50 -10.31
CA ALA A 374 -3.93 -8.56 -9.94
C ALA A 374 -5.31 -9.23 -9.93
N ASP A 375 -5.62 -10.01 -10.96
CA ASP A 375 -6.90 -10.74 -11.06
C ASP A 375 -7.01 -11.81 -9.96
N LEU A 376 -5.95 -12.61 -9.72
CA LEU A 376 -5.91 -13.56 -8.61
C LEU A 376 -6.07 -12.91 -7.24
N SER A 377 -5.38 -11.79 -7.01
CA SER A 377 -5.51 -11.02 -5.77
C SER A 377 -6.96 -10.60 -5.51
N GLY A 378 -7.67 -10.13 -6.55
CA GLY A 378 -9.08 -9.76 -6.46
C GLY A 378 -10.00 -10.94 -6.14
N VAL A 379 -9.76 -12.09 -6.77
CA VAL A 379 -10.56 -13.30 -6.50
C VAL A 379 -10.30 -13.86 -5.10
N TYR A 380 -9.05 -13.85 -4.63
CA TYR A 380 -8.73 -14.22 -3.25
C TYR A 380 -9.34 -13.23 -2.23
N ALA A 381 -9.34 -11.92 -2.52
CA ALA A 381 -10.01 -10.93 -1.69
C ALA A 381 -11.52 -11.23 -1.57
N HIS A 382 -12.17 -11.52 -2.69
CA HIS A 382 -13.58 -11.88 -2.72
C HIS A 382 -13.86 -13.15 -1.90
N ALA A 383 -13.08 -14.21 -2.13
CA ALA A 383 -13.19 -15.46 -1.39
C ALA A 383 -12.98 -15.26 0.12
N SER A 384 -12.01 -14.42 0.52
CA SER A 384 -11.78 -14.06 1.91
C SER A 384 -12.98 -13.36 2.53
N MET A 385 -13.58 -12.37 1.85
CA MET A 385 -14.80 -11.70 2.33
C MET A 385 -15.99 -12.65 2.53
N ALA A 386 -16.11 -13.64 1.65
CA ALA A 386 -17.20 -14.62 1.72
C ALA A 386 -16.97 -15.69 2.81
N LEU A 387 -15.72 -16.17 2.94
CA LEU A 387 -15.42 -17.36 3.74
C LEU A 387 -14.72 -17.06 5.08
N GLU A 388 -13.95 -15.98 5.21
CA GLU A 388 -13.19 -15.65 6.42
C GLU A 388 -13.90 -14.65 7.36
N ARG A 389 -15.06 -14.11 6.94
CA ARG A 389 -16.03 -13.34 7.75
C ARG A 389 -15.41 -12.42 8.82
N GLY A 390 -14.55 -11.49 8.39
CA GLY A 390 -14.02 -10.42 9.24
C GLY A 390 -12.69 -10.73 9.94
N THR A 391 -12.26 -11.98 10.00
CA THR A 391 -10.94 -12.33 10.53
C THR A 391 -9.98 -12.66 9.39
N PRO A 392 -8.78 -12.02 9.30
CA PRO A 392 -7.80 -12.35 8.29
C PRO A 392 -7.41 -13.83 8.36
N GLY A 393 -7.42 -14.50 7.20
CA GLY A 393 -7.05 -15.90 7.08
C GLY A 393 -6.17 -16.16 5.84
N PRO A 394 -5.96 -17.42 5.48
CA PRO A 394 -5.11 -17.79 4.34
C PRO A 394 -5.54 -17.18 3.00
N LEU A 395 -6.83 -16.92 2.79
CA LEU A 395 -7.33 -16.27 1.57
C LEU A 395 -6.97 -14.78 1.54
N ALA A 396 -7.08 -14.08 2.67
CA ALA A 396 -6.65 -12.70 2.81
C ALA A 396 -5.13 -12.59 2.59
N ALA A 397 -4.34 -13.49 3.17
CA ALA A 397 -2.89 -13.54 3.00
C ALA A 397 -2.52 -13.79 1.53
N ALA A 398 -3.17 -14.74 0.86
CA ALA A 398 -2.96 -14.98 -0.57
C ALA A 398 -3.31 -13.75 -1.42
N SER A 399 -4.42 -13.06 -1.13
CA SER A 399 -4.78 -11.81 -1.82
C SER A 399 -3.64 -10.79 -1.74
N ASP A 400 -3.06 -10.58 -0.57
CA ASP A 400 -1.97 -9.62 -0.37
C ASP A 400 -0.66 -10.07 -1.05
N GLU A 401 -0.35 -11.36 -1.02
CA GLU A 401 0.85 -11.91 -1.67
C GLU A 401 0.81 -11.71 -3.18
N PHE A 402 -0.30 -12.05 -3.84
CA PHE A 402 -0.46 -11.81 -5.27
C PHE A 402 -0.51 -10.32 -5.60
N ALA A 403 -1.08 -9.48 -4.74
CA ALA A 403 -1.08 -8.05 -4.94
C ALA A 403 0.32 -7.42 -4.92
N ARG A 404 1.29 -7.98 -4.17
CA ARG A 404 2.69 -7.52 -4.23
C ARG A 404 3.29 -7.70 -5.62
N VAL A 405 3.04 -8.81 -6.27
CA VAL A 405 3.46 -9.04 -7.67
C VAL A 405 2.76 -8.07 -8.62
N ALA A 406 1.50 -7.79 -8.39
CA ALA A 406 0.69 -6.89 -9.21
C ALA A 406 1.13 -5.41 -9.15
N GLN A 407 2.06 -5.02 -8.26
CA GLN A 407 2.58 -3.64 -8.17
C GLN A 407 3.47 -3.24 -9.37
N GLY A 408 3.84 -4.17 -10.25
CA GLY A 408 4.61 -3.90 -11.45
C GLY A 408 3.81 -3.24 -12.56
N GLN A 409 4.51 -2.93 -13.67
CA GLN A 409 3.82 -2.50 -14.88
C GLN A 409 3.06 -3.70 -15.45
N ARG A 410 1.77 -3.53 -15.67
CA ARG A 410 0.97 -4.51 -16.40
C ARG A 410 1.42 -4.51 -17.85
N GLY A 411 1.79 -5.67 -18.38
CA GLY A 411 1.74 -5.91 -19.81
C GLY A 411 0.28 -5.81 -20.31
N SER A 412 0.09 -5.87 -21.61
CA SER A 412 -1.25 -5.87 -22.22
C SER A 412 -2.12 -6.93 -21.56
N ALA A 413 -3.31 -6.53 -21.11
CA ALA A 413 -4.27 -7.48 -20.55
C ALA A 413 -4.69 -8.51 -21.62
N VAL A 414 -5.00 -9.72 -21.18
CA VAL A 414 -5.61 -10.74 -22.08
C VAL A 414 -6.94 -10.17 -22.58
N PRO A 415 -7.17 -10.09 -23.91
CA PRO A 415 -8.44 -9.59 -24.43
C PRO A 415 -9.62 -10.35 -23.80
N MET A 416 -10.65 -9.59 -23.38
CA MET A 416 -11.84 -10.14 -22.69
C MET A 416 -12.52 -11.26 -23.48
N ARG A 417 -12.53 -11.20 -24.81
CA ARG A 417 -13.05 -12.26 -25.68
C ARG A 417 -12.42 -13.62 -25.43
N ARG A 418 -11.09 -13.68 -25.22
CA ARG A 418 -10.38 -14.94 -24.92
C ARG A 418 -10.65 -15.39 -23.50
N ALA A 419 -10.77 -14.45 -22.56
CA ALA A 419 -11.17 -14.77 -21.20
C ALA A 419 -12.60 -15.35 -21.16
N LEU A 420 -13.53 -14.84 -21.98
CA LEU A 420 -14.90 -15.35 -22.10
C LEU A 420 -14.94 -16.75 -22.72
N ASP A 421 -14.12 -17.06 -23.73
CA ASP A 421 -14.03 -18.40 -24.33
C ASP A 421 -13.49 -19.42 -23.31
N ALA A 422 -12.47 -19.08 -22.54
CA ALA A 422 -11.96 -19.90 -21.46
C ALA A 422 -12.97 -20.01 -20.29
N GLY A 423 -13.66 -18.93 -19.96
CA GLY A 423 -14.73 -18.91 -18.97
C GLY A 423 -15.95 -19.73 -19.37
N TYR A 424 -16.24 -19.87 -20.67
CA TYR A 424 -17.29 -20.76 -21.16
C TYR A 424 -16.97 -22.22 -20.86
N GLN A 425 -15.72 -22.66 -21.07
CA GLN A 425 -15.26 -23.98 -20.70
C GLN A 425 -15.38 -24.23 -19.19
N MET A 426 -14.98 -23.27 -18.35
CA MET A 426 -15.18 -23.35 -16.91
C MET A 426 -16.66 -23.33 -16.50
N ARG A 427 -17.51 -22.57 -17.19
CA ARG A 427 -18.96 -22.57 -16.98
C ARG A 427 -19.58 -23.94 -17.30
N LEU A 428 -19.13 -24.62 -18.32
CA LEU A 428 -19.58 -25.98 -18.62
C LEU A 428 -19.17 -26.97 -17.52
N MET A 429 -17.97 -26.80 -16.95
CA MET A 429 -17.52 -27.61 -15.81
C MET A 429 -18.24 -27.21 -14.50
N ALA A 430 -18.51 -25.91 -14.27
CA ALA A 430 -19.21 -25.42 -13.10
C ALA A 430 -20.74 -25.63 -13.15
N ARG A 431 -21.36 -25.62 -14.33
CA ARG A 431 -22.80 -25.98 -14.49
C ARG A 431 -23.13 -27.41 -14.13
N GLY A 432 -22.18 -28.32 -14.28
CA GLY A 432 -22.32 -29.69 -13.78
C GLY A 432 -22.26 -29.76 -12.24
N ALA A 433 -21.67 -28.78 -11.56
CA ALA A 433 -21.36 -28.80 -10.14
C ALA A 433 -22.09 -27.73 -9.31
N GLY A 434 -22.68 -26.69 -9.92
CA GLY A 434 -23.27 -25.53 -9.24
C GLY A 434 -22.21 -24.62 -8.58
N THR A 435 -22.28 -23.30 -8.79
CA THR A 435 -21.27 -22.32 -8.28
C THR A 435 -21.27 -22.21 -6.76
N ASP A 436 -22.34 -22.63 -6.09
CA ASP A 436 -22.44 -22.69 -4.63
C ASP A 436 -22.09 -24.08 -4.07
N SER A 437 -21.75 -25.04 -4.95
CA SER A 437 -21.39 -26.39 -4.54
C SER A 437 -19.92 -26.49 -4.12
N ARG A 438 -19.64 -27.48 -3.28
CA ARG A 438 -18.27 -27.85 -2.89
C ARG A 438 -17.36 -28.09 -4.08
N GLU A 439 -17.85 -28.80 -5.06
CA GLU A 439 -17.13 -29.18 -6.28
C GLU A 439 -16.79 -27.94 -7.13
N GLY A 440 -17.71 -26.98 -7.22
CA GLY A 440 -17.51 -25.70 -7.91
C GLY A 440 -16.39 -24.88 -7.29
N TRP A 441 -16.39 -24.72 -5.96
CA TRP A 441 -15.32 -24.03 -5.26
C TRP A 441 -13.96 -24.72 -5.39
N ILE A 442 -13.91 -26.04 -5.30
CA ILE A 442 -12.67 -26.81 -5.50
C ILE A 442 -12.13 -26.63 -6.92
N ALA A 443 -13.01 -26.63 -7.94
CA ALA A 443 -12.62 -26.41 -9.33
C ALA A 443 -12.01 -25.00 -9.52
N VAL A 444 -12.65 -23.96 -8.98
CA VAL A 444 -12.15 -22.58 -9.00
C VAL A 444 -10.76 -22.50 -8.32
N MET A 445 -10.62 -23.06 -7.12
CA MET A 445 -9.35 -23.02 -6.39
C MET A 445 -8.23 -23.78 -7.11
N ARG A 446 -8.52 -24.88 -7.77
CA ARG A 446 -7.54 -25.61 -8.59
C ARG A 446 -7.09 -24.78 -9.78
N GLN A 447 -8.00 -24.07 -10.45
CA GLN A 447 -7.65 -23.16 -11.55
C GLN A 447 -6.75 -22.02 -11.06
N MET A 448 -7.13 -21.38 -9.95
CA MET A 448 -6.33 -20.34 -9.32
C MET A 448 -4.92 -20.86 -8.98
N ASN A 449 -4.80 -22.09 -8.48
CA ASN A 449 -3.51 -22.68 -8.15
C ASN A 449 -2.64 -22.94 -9.40
N ARG A 450 -3.23 -23.31 -10.57
CA ARG A 450 -2.47 -23.42 -11.83
C ARG A 450 -1.90 -22.07 -12.27
N VAL A 451 -2.71 -21.04 -12.26
CA VAL A 451 -2.26 -19.66 -12.60
C VAL A 451 -1.21 -19.17 -11.58
N ALA A 452 -1.41 -19.44 -10.29
CA ALA A 452 -0.45 -19.12 -9.25
C ALA A 452 0.93 -19.75 -9.49
N LYS A 453 0.95 -21.04 -9.88
CA LYS A 453 2.20 -21.74 -10.23
C LYS A 453 2.88 -21.11 -11.44
N ARG A 454 2.13 -20.70 -12.45
CA ARG A 454 2.67 -20.03 -13.64
C ARG A 454 3.28 -18.67 -13.28
N ILE A 455 2.63 -17.87 -12.44
CA ILE A 455 3.18 -16.62 -11.91
C ILE A 455 4.47 -16.90 -11.14
N ALA A 456 4.47 -17.89 -10.24
CA ALA A 456 5.63 -18.27 -9.45
C ALA A 456 6.82 -18.71 -10.33
N THR A 457 6.56 -19.44 -11.44
CA THR A 457 7.61 -19.79 -12.39
C THR A 457 8.25 -18.55 -13.02
N VAL A 458 7.44 -17.59 -13.47
CA VAL A 458 7.96 -16.32 -14.02
C VAL A 458 8.74 -15.52 -12.98
N GLN A 459 8.32 -15.50 -11.71
CA GLN A 459 9.08 -14.84 -10.63
C GLN A 459 10.42 -15.54 -10.39
N HIS A 460 10.45 -16.85 -10.40
CA HIS A 460 11.68 -17.63 -10.27
C HIS A 460 12.66 -17.37 -11.43
N GLU A 461 12.17 -17.36 -12.67
CA GLU A 461 12.98 -17.03 -13.86
C GLU A 461 13.55 -15.59 -13.82
N ARG A 462 12.87 -14.68 -13.13
CA ARG A 462 13.35 -13.31 -12.89
C ARG A 462 14.31 -13.20 -11.70
N GLY A 463 14.72 -14.30 -11.09
CA GLY A 463 15.65 -14.33 -9.95
C GLY A 463 14.99 -14.08 -8.59
N ALA A 464 13.65 -14.00 -8.51
CA ALA A 464 12.90 -13.77 -7.28
C ALA A 464 12.41 -15.10 -6.67
N ALA A 465 13.33 -15.98 -6.28
CA ALA A 465 13.04 -17.33 -5.80
C ALA A 465 12.16 -17.36 -4.54
N ASP A 466 12.42 -16.45 -3.59
CA ASP A 466 11.66 -16.33 -2.34
C ASP A 466 10.21 -15.91 -2.60
N ASN A 467 10.00 -14.93 -3.47
CA ASN A 467 8.66 -14.53 -3.91
C ASN A 467 7.93 -15.68 -4.59
N ALA A 468 8.62 -16.47 -5.41
CA ALA A 468 8.03 -17.64 -6.06
C ALA A 468 7.63 -18.71 -5.04
N ALA A 469 8.42 -18.93 -4.00
CA ALA A 469 8.10 -19.86 -2.90
C ALA A 469 6.90 -19.36 -2.07
N ALA A 470 6.88 -18.08 -1.71
CA ALA A 470 5.79 -17.44 -0.96
C ALA A 470 4.45 -17.55 -1.73
N LEU A 471 4.44 -17.28 -3.03
CA LEU A 471 3.25 -17.42 -3.89
C LEU A 471 2.68 -18.83 -3.90
N ARG A 472 3.56 -19.86 -4.04
CA ARG A 472 3.14 -21.26 -4.01
C ARG A 472 2.56 -21.64 -2.66
N SER A 473 3.25 -21.32 -1.58
CA SER A 473 2.81 -21.58 -0.21
C SER A 473 1.47 -20.93 0.10
N SER A 474 1.30 -19.65 -0.25
CA SER A 474 0.05 -18.93 -0.04
C SER A 474 -1.13 -19.52 -0.83
N ALA A 475 -0.91 -19.91 -2.09
CA ALA A 475 -1.95 -20.55 -2.91
C ALA A 475 -2.35 -21.93 -2.37
N GLU A 476 -1.39 -22.72 -1.89
CA GLU A 476 -1.63 -24.03 -1.28
C GLU A 476 -2.38 -23.89 0.07
N ALA A 477 -1.99 -22.94 0.91
CA ALA A 477 -2.67 -22.65 2.16
C ALA A 477 -4.12 -22.21 1.94
N ALA A 478 -4.36 -21.35 0.94
CA ALA A 478 -5.70 -20.91 0.57
C ALA A 478 -6.57 -22.09 0.06
N LEU A 479 -6.03 -22.96 -0.78
CA LEU A 479 -6.72 -24.16 -1.26
C LEU A 479 -7.09 -25.08 -0.10
N LYS A 480 -6.17 -25.34 0.80
CA LYS A 480 -6.39 -26.17 2.00
C LYS A 480 -7.47 -25.59 2.90
N ALA A 481 -7.44 -24.27 3.16
CA ALA A 481 -8.45 -23.59 3.97
C ALA A 481 -9.87 -23.74 3.40
N VAL A 482 -10.04 -23.61 2.09
CA VAL A 482 -11.33 -23.83 1.41
C VAL A 482 -11.78 -25.30 1.54
N GLN A 483 -10.88 -26.24 1.32
CA GLN A 483 -11.19 -27.68 1.45
C GLN A 483 -11.65 -28.05 2.87
N GLU A 484 -10.92 -27.62 3.90
CA GLU A 484 -11.26 -27.86 5.30
C GLU A 484 -12.61 -27.25 5.69
N ARG A 485 -12.88 -26.02 5.20
CA ARG A 485 -14.17 -25.38 5.47
C ARG A 485 -15.32 -26.14 4.83
N MET A 486 -15.18 -26.57 3.59
CA MET A 486 -16.20 -27.34 2.88
C MET A 486 -16.46 -28.71 3.54
N GLN A 487 -15.41 -29.33 4.11
CA GLN A 487 -15.57 -30.57 4.89
C GLN A 487 -16.38 -30.37 6.16
N ARG A 488 -16.12 -29.29 6.90
CA ARG A 488 -16.86 -28.95 8.15
C ARG A 488 -18.35 -28.69 7.89
N THR A 489 -18.68 -28.01 6.80
CA THR A 489 -20.09 -27.71 6.45
C THR A 489 -20.87 -28.98 6.10
N THR A 490 -20.23 -30.00 5.51
CA THR A 490 -20.85 -31.30 5.18
C THR A 490 -21.05 -32.17 6.42
N GLY A 491 -20.15 -32.08 7.41
CA GLY A 491 -20.26 -32.84 8.67
C GLY A 491 -21.36 -32.32 9.62
N GLN A 492 -21.74 -31.06 9.55
CA GLN A 492 -22.80 -30.47 10.37
C GLN A 492 -24.24 -30.78 9.88
N SER A 493 -24.42 -31.21 8.64
CA SER A 493 -25.76 -31.57 8.11
C SER A 493 -26.22 -32.99 8.45
N VAL A 494 -25.37 -33.80 9.13
CA VAL A 494 -25.68 -35.22 9.45
C VAL A 494 -26.02 -35.45 10.92
N THR A 495 -25.90 -34.45 11.80
CA THR A 495 -26.25 -34.60 13.22
C THR A 495 -27.32 -33.62 13.63
N GLY A 496 -28.60 -33.86 13.25
CA GLY A 496 -29.69 -33.05 13.75
C GLY A 496 -31.04 -33.25 13.05
N VAL A 497 -31.50 -34.47 12.88
CA VAL A 497 -32.94 -34.74 12.71
C VAL A 497 -33.36 -35.77 13.77
N PRO A 498 -34.19 -35.38 14.75
CA PRO A 498 -34.83 -36.37 15.62
C PRO A 498 -35.79 -37.20 14.77
N GLY A 499 -35.76 -38.50 14.96
CA GLY A 499 -36.56 -39.45 14.20
C GLY A 499 -38.05 -39.12 14.22
N SER A 500 -38.64 -39.05 13.06
CA SER A 500 -40.05 -39.29 12.85
C SER A 500 -40.21 -40.58 12.06
N THR A 501 -40.51 -41.64 12.76
CA THR A 501 -41.05 -42.90 12.22
C THR A 501 -42.32 -42.59 11.45
N ILE A 502 -42.25 -42.66 10.11
CA ILE A 502 -43.45 -42.81 9.28
C ILE A 502 -43.34 -44.16 8.63
N GLY A 503 -44.34 -45.01 9.02
CA GLY A 503 -44.47 -46.40 8.61
C GLY A 503 -44.56 -46.55 7.09
N ALA A 504 -43.84 -47.48 6.59
CA ALA A 504 -43.92 -47.99 5.21
C ALA A 504 -45.25 -48.73 5.07
N ARG A 505 -46.15 -48.25 4.18
CA ARG A 505 -47.26 -49.11 3.63
C ARG A 505 -46.72 -49.73 2.33
N PRO A 506 -46.86 -51.03 2.18
CA PRO A 506 -46.55 -51.69 0.91
C PRO A 506 -47.65 -51.39 -0.12
N VAL A 507 -47.25 -50.97 -1.31
CA VAL A 507 -48.11 -50.88 -2.48
C VAL A 507 -48.04 -52.21 -3.20
N SER A 508 -49.11 -52.98 -3.17
CA SER A 508 -49.29 -54.16 -3.97
C SER A 508 -49.66 -53.78 -5.40
N TYR A 509 -48.91 -54.24 -6.36
CA TYR A 509 -49.30 -54.29 -7.77
C TYR A 509 -50.22 -55.53 -7.97
N THR A 510 -51.42 -55.31 -8.49
CA THR A 510 -52.19 -56.33 -9.19
C THR A 510 -52.63 -55.78 -10.53
N HIS A 511 -52.23 -56.46 -11.59
CA HIS A 511 -52.69 -56.58 -12.99
C HIS A 511 -53.12 -55.32 -13.73
#